data_cd5fbdf03baba336c1cd61f59c4d7f84
#
_entry.id   cd5fbdf03baba336c1cd61f59c4d7f84
#
_cell.length_a   1.000
_cell.length_b   1.000
_cell.length_c   1.000
_cell.angle_alpha   90.00
_cell.angle_beta   90.00
_cell.angle_gamma   90.00
#
_symmetry.space_group_name_H-M   'P 1'
#
loop_
_entity.id
_entity.type
_entity.pdbx_description
1 polymer ?
#
loop_
_entity_poly.entity_id
_entity_poly.type
_entity_poly.pdbx_seq_one_letter_code
_entity_poly.pdbx_strand_id
1 'polypeptide(L)'
;ALITRSVFTEIDHNYVNPVTDNAEYLDRIDLAMRDFRNWNTQRGYGNPAQTFNEYMTWATYTLFAKDYYDADVFAEANAYTVDQMEGQRRFPRFGAFDAALLDLYENRAPGATVADLYPDVLAWLKAQ
;
A
#
# COMPACT_ATOMS: atom_id res chain seq x y z
N ALA A 1 14.83 7.08 -10.52
CA ALA A 1 13.51 6.87 -9.87
C ALA A 1 13.08 5.41 -9.87
N LEU A 2 13.17 4.72 -11.00
CA LEU A 2 12.75 3.30 -11.08
C LEU A 2 13.65 2.37 -10.24
N ILE A 3 14.97 2.59 -10.28
CA ILE A 3 15.92 1.81 -9.48
C ILE A 3 15.69 2.06 -7.99
N THR A 4 15.51 3.32 -7.60
CA THR A 4 15.22 3.71 -6.22
C THR A 4 13.94 3.04 -5.73
N ARG A 5 12.91 2.98 -6.57
CA ARG A 5 11.64 2.33 -6.25
C ARG A 5 11.84 0.84 -5.93
N SER A 6 12.54 0.11 -6.80
CA SER A 6 12.76 -1.32 -6.62
C SER A 6 13.55 -1.62 -5.33
N VAL A 7 14.60 -0.85 -5.08
CA VAL A 7 15.41 -0.98 -3.85
C VAL A 7 14.56 -0.65 -2.61
N PHE A 8 13.80 0.44 -2.68
CA PHE A 8 12.94 0.85 -1.57
C PHE A 8 11.92 -0.23 -1.21
N THR A 9 11.21 -0.78 -2.19
CA THR A 9 10.17 -1.79 -1.93
C THR A 9 10.74 -3.07 -1.33
N GLU A 10 11.93 -3.49 -1.75
CA GLU A 10 12.60 -4.65 -1.14
C GLU A 10 12.96 -4.40 0.34
N ILE A 11 13.44 -3.21 0.66
CA ILE A 11 13.74 -2.82 2.05
C ILE A 11 12.45 -2.73 2.87
N ASP A 12 11.41 -2.12 2.31
CA ASP A 12 10.15 -1.86 2.99
C ASP A 12 9.40 -3.13 3.36
N HIS A 13 9.52 -4.21 2.57
CA HIS A 13 8.94 -5.51 2.93
C HIS A 13 9.37 -5.99 4.32
N ASN A 14 10.58 -5.68 4.75
CA ASN A 14 11.08 -6.06 6.06
C ASN A 14 10.45 -5.25 7.21
N TYR A 15 9.91 -4.07 6.92
CA TYR A 15 9.30 -3.19 7.92
C TYR A 15 7.77 -3.26 7.91
N VAL A 16 7.16 -3.44 6.75
CA VAL A 16 5.70 -3.55 6.62
C VAL A 16 5.18 -4.88 7.16
N ASN A 17 5.84 -5.99 6.79
CA ASN A 17 5.40 -7.33 7.16
C ASN A 17 5.30 -7.55 8.68
N PRO A 18 6.29 -7.15 9.51
CA PRO A 18 6.19 -7.32 10.96
C PRO A 18 4.98 -6.62 11.60
N VAL A 19 4.55 -5.48 11.05
CA VAL A 19 3.36 -4.78 11.54
C VAL A 19 2.09 -5.52 11.11
N THR A 20 2.06 -6.00 9.87
CA THR A 20 0.92 -6.73 9.31
C THR A 20 0.74 -8.10 9.96
N ASP A 21 1.80 -8.71 10.49
CA ASP A 21 1.75 -10.01 11.16
C ASP A 21 1.08 -9.95 12.55
N ASN A 22 0.64 -8.78 13.01
CA ASN A 22 -0.18 -8.65 14.21
C ASN A 22 -1.51 -9.40 14.01
N ALA A 23 -1.85 -10.31 14.96
CA ALA A 23 -3.03 -11.19 14.85
C ALA A 23 -4.35 -10.43 14.69
N GLU A 24 -4.53 -9.32 15.41
CA GLU A 24 -5.72 -8.48 15.29
C GLU A 24 -5.81 -7.86 13.88
N TYR A 25 -4.69 -7.40 13.35
CA TYR A 25 -4.64 -6.83 12.01
C TYR A 25 -4.92 -7.89 10.93
N LEU A 26 -4.38 -9.09 11.09
CA LEU A 26 -4.64 -10.20 10.15
C LEU A 26 -6.13 -10.54 10.08
N ASP A 27 -6.81 -10.63 11.22
CA ASP A 27 -8.24 -10.89 11.25
C ASP A 27 -9.05 -9.79 10.54
N ARG A 28 -8.68 -8.54 10.75
CA ARG A 28 -9.32 -7.39 10.09
C ARG A 28 -9.07 -7.39 8.59
N ILE A 29 -7.87 -7.73 8.15
CA ILE A 29 -7.52 -7.84 6.73
C ILE A 29 -8.32 -8.95 6.06
N ASP A 30 -8.38 -10.13 6.67
CA ASP A 30 -9.13 -11.28 6.13
C ASP A 30 -10.62 -10.94 5.97
N LEU A 31 -11.18 -10.26 6.95
CA LEU A 31 -12.58 -9.85 6.90
C LEU A 31 -12.83 -8.80 5.79
N ALA A 32 -11.96 -7.80 5.71
CA ALA A 32 -12.10 -6.69 4.75
C ALA A 32 -11.84 -7.15 3.31
N MET A 33 -10.91 -8.08 3.11
CA MET A 33 -10.57 -8.64 1.80
C MET A 33 -11.26 -9.98 1.51
N ARG A 34 -12.45 -10.21 2.10
CA ARG A 34 -13.21 -11.44 1.88
C ARG A 34 -13.44 -11.70 0.39
N ASP A 35 -13.79 -10.68 -0.36
CA ASP A 35 -13.91 -10.75 -1.81
C ASP A 35 -12.53 -10.52 -2.46
N PHE A 36 -11.64 -11.42 -2.19
CA PHE A 36 -10.23 -11.36 -2.54
C PHE A 36 -9.98 -10.99 -4.00
N ARG A 37 -10.80 -11.48 -4.92
CA ARG A 37 -10.63 -11.21 -6.35
C ARG A 37 -10.84 -9.74 -6.74
N ASN A 38 -11.52 -8.98 -5.92
CA ASN A 38 -11.63 -7.53 -6.11
C ASN A 38 -10.32 -6.79 -5.83
N TRP A 39 -9.40 -7.42 -5.09
CA TRP A 39 -8.13 -6.84 -4.70
C TRP A 39 -6.92 -7.43 -5.43
N ASN A 40 -7.04 -8.67 -5.92
CA ASN A 40 -5.95 -9.37 -6.60
C ASN A 40 -6.51 -10.33 -7.63
N THR A 41 -6.23 -10.05 -8.91
CA THR A 41 -6.70 -10.88 -10.03
C THR A 41 -5.61 -11.80 -10.58
N GLN A 42 -4.48 -11.93 -9.91
CA GLN A 42 -3.44 -12.89 -10.28
C GLN A 42 -3.94 -14.33 -10.11
N ARG A 43 -3.63 -15.18 -11.09
CA ARG A 43 -4.03 -16.58 -11.04
C ARG A 43 -3.14 -17.36 -10.08
N GLY A 44 -3.76 -18.08 -9.14
CA GLY A 44 -3.06 -19.01 -8.24
C GLY A 44 -2.08 -18.36 -7.28
N TYR A 45 -2.16 -17.04 -7.10
CA TYR A 45 -1.21 -16.32 -6.25
C TYR A 45 -1.93 -15.51 -5.18
N GLY A 46 -1.37 -15.60 -3.99
CA GLY A 46 -1.68 -14.71 -2.88
C GLY A 46 -2.83 -15.15 -2.00
N ASN A 47 -2.91 -14.50 -0.90
CA ASN A 47 -3.99 -14.55 0.08
C ASN A 47 -4.24 -13.10 0.57
N PRO A 48 -5.26 -12.83 1.41
CA PRO A 48 -5.52 -11.48 1.90
C PRO A 48 -4.32 -10.79 2.53
N ALA A 49 -3.58 -11.47 3.41
CA ALA A 49 -2.43 -10.86 4.09
C ALA A 49 -1.29 -10.50 3.13
N GLN A 50 -0.94 -11.41 2.23
CA GLN A 50 0.08 -11.16 1.21
C GLN A 50 -0.33 -10.04 0.27
N THR A 51 -1.59 -10.03 -0.15
CA THR A 51 -2.13 -8.97 -1.00
C THR A 51 -2.09 -7.62 -0.31
N PHE A 52 -2.55 -7.55 0.95
CA PHE A 52 -2.47 -6.32 1.74
C PHE A 52 -1.02 -5.82 1.87
N ASN A 53 -0.07 -6.71 2.12
CA ASN A 53 1.35 -6.36 2.19
C ASN A 53 1.86 -5.74 0.88
N GLU A 54 1.45 -6.27 -0.26
CA GLU A 54 1.82 -5.69 -1.56
C GLU A 54 1.24 -4.27 -1.72
N TYR A 55 -0.04 -4.09 -1.40
CA TYR A 55 -0.66 -2.76 -1.42
C TYR A 55 0.09 -1.78 -0.51
N MET A 56 0.38 -2.18 0.72
CA MET A 56 1.09 -1.33 1.68
C MET A 56 2.51 -0.99 1.23
N THR A 57 3.27 -1.99 0.77
CA THR A 57 4.65 -1.80 0.35
C THR A 57 4.76 -0.77 -0.78
N TRP A 58 3.94 -0.93 -1.82
CA TRP A 58 3.99 -0.04 -2.97
C TRP A 58 3.38 1.34 -2.67
N ALA A 59 2.35 1.41 -1.83
CA ALA A 59 1.80 2.68 -1.40
C ALA A 59 2.74 3.44 -0.44
N THR A 60 3.50 2.74 0.40
CA THR A 60 4.53 3.37 1.24
C THR A 60 5.63 4.00 0.40
N TYR A 61 5.97 3.39 -0.74
CA TYR A 61 6.87 4.04 -1.70
C TYR A 61 6.31 5.40 -2.18
N THR A 62 5.00 5.51 -2.39
CA THR A 62 4.36 6.78 -2.74
C THR A 62 4.60 7.84 -1.67
N LEU A 63 4.53 7.48 -0.39
CA LEU A 63 4.82 8.40 0.72
C LEU A 63 6.26 8.89 0.68
N PHE A 64 7.20 7.97 0.46
CA PHE A 64 8.61 8.31 0.29
C PHE A 64 8.81 9.28 -0.89
N ALA A 65 8.21 8.97 -2.03
CA ALA A 65 8.32 9.81 -3.22
C ALA A 65 7.74 11.20 -2.99
N LYS A 66 6.63 11.30 -2.24
CA LYS A 66 6.01 12.58 -1.87
C LYS A 66 6.95 13.44 -1.03
N ASP A 67 7.65 12.83 -0.09
CA ASP A 67 8.53 13.56 0.83
C ASP A 67 9.85 14.00 0.19
N TYR A 68 10.37 13.23 -0.76
CA TYR A 68 11.75 13.40 -1.24
C TYR A 68 11.87 13.82 -2.70
N TYR A 69 10.82 13.72 -3.51
CA TYR A 69 10.87 14.11 -4.92
C TYR A 69 10.19 15.46 -5.14
N ASP A 70 10.63 16.18 -6.18
CA ASP A 70 9.93 17.35 -6.67
C ASP A 70 8.52 16.95 -7.14
N ALA A 71 7.58 17.91 -7.14
CA ALA A 71 6.17 17.65 -7.47
C ALA A 71 5.99 16.97 -8.83
N ASP A 72 6.74 17.39 -9.85
CA ASP A 72 6.65 16.80 -11.20
C ASP A 72 7.18 15.37 -11.22
N VAL A 73 8.31 15.12 -10.55
CA VAL A 73 8.91 13.78 -10.44
C VAL A 73 7.99 12.84 -9.63
N PHE A 74 7.43 13.36 -8.54
CA PHE A 74 6.45 12.61 -7.75
C PHE A 74 5.24 12.20 -8.60
N ALA A 75 4.63 13.15 -9.32
CA ALA A 75 3.44 12.89 -10.13
C ALA A 75 3.71 11.80 -11.18
N GLU A 76 4.87 11.88 -11.86
CA GLU A 76 5.26 10.88 -12.85
C GLU A 76 5.52 9.50 -12.21
N ALA A 77 6.25 9.46 -11.11
CA ALA A 77 6.56 8.22 -10.40
C ALA A 77 5.29 7.56 -9.84
N ASN A 78 4.38 8.35 -9.29
CA ASN A 78 3.11 7.86 -8.75
C ASN A 78 2.21 7.31 -9.86
N ALA A 79 2.02 8.05 -10.94
CA ALA A 79 1.23 7.59 -12.08
C ALA A 79 1.77 6.28 -12.67
N TYR A 80 3.10 6.17 -12.81
CA TYR A 80 3.75 4.96 -13.28
C TYR A 80 3.50 3.78 -12.33
N THR A 81 3.63 4.00 -11.02
CA THR A 81 3.43 2.95 -10.01
C THR A 81 1.98 2.44 -10.02
N VAL A 82 1.00 3.34 -10.06
CA VAL A 82 -0.42 2.97 -10.16
C VAL A 82 -0.68 2.14 -11.42
N ASP A 83 -0.18 2.59 -12.56
CA ASP A 83 -0.36 1.88 -13.83
C ASP A 83 0.24 0.47 -13.79
N GLN A 84 1.44 0.32 -13.25
CA GLN A 84 2.09 -0.97 -13.09
C GLN A 84 1.33 -1.91 -12.15
N MET A 85 0.88 -1.39 -11.02
CA MET A 85 0.18 -2.18 -10.01
C MET A 85 -1.18 -2.65 -10.51
N GLU A 86 -1.97 -1.76 -11.12
CA GLU A 86 -3.30 -2.12 -11.62
C GLU A 86 -3.24 -2.93 -12.91
N GLY A 87 -2.37 -2.58 -13.83
CA GLY A 87 -2.24 -3.24 -15.13
C GLY A 87 -1.47 -4.54 -15.08
N GLN A 88 -0.14 -4.45 -14.93
CA GLN A 88 0.74 -5.62 -15.06
C GLN A 88 0.69 -6.53 -13.83
N ARG A 89 0.66 -5.97 -12.63
CA ARG A 89 0.66 -6.74 -11.38
C ARG A 89 -0.72 -7.20 -10.94
N ARG A 90 -1.77 -6.68 -11.54
CA ARG A 90 -3.15 -7.10 -11.34
C ARG A 90 -3.70 -6.88 -9.94
N PHE A 91 -3.37 -5.72 -9.36
CA PHE A 91 -3.96 -5.22 -8.11
C PHE A 91 -4.95 -4.10 -8.45
N PRO A 92 -6.21 -4.41 -8.79
CA PRO A 92 -7.11 -3.48 -9.50
C PRO A 92 -7.56 -2.27 -8.68
N ARG A 93 -7.41 -2.30 -7.36
CA ARG A 93 -7.79 -1.18 -6.49
C ARG A 93 -6.59 -0.40 -5.94
N PHE A 94 -5.42 -0.61 -6.53
CA PHE A 94 -4.21 0.01 -6.00
C PHE A 94 -4.29 1.54 -6.00
N GLY A 95 -4.78 2.17 -7.05
CA GLY A 95 -4.90 3.63 -7.13
C GLY A 95 -5.76 4.21 -6.01
N ALA A 96 -6.88 3.59 -5.70
CA ALA A 96 -7.76 4.01 -4.60
C ALA A 96 -7.08 3.84 -3.23
N PHE A 97 -6.42 2.72 -3.00
CA PHE A 97 -5.67 2.44 -1.77
C PHE A 97 -4.51 3.43 -1.59
N ASP A 98 -3.74 3.65 -2.64
CA ASP A 98 -2.61 4.57 -2.66
C ASP A 98 -3.03 6.00 -2.31
N ALA A 99 -4.11 6.48 -2.93
CA ALA A 99 -4.66 7.80 -2.64
C ALA A 99 -5.17 7.90 -1.19
N ALA A 100 -5.80 6.87 -0.67
CA ALA A 100 -6.28 6.84 0.71
C ALA A 100 -5.13 6.88 1.71
N LEU A 101 -4.08 6.09 1.50
CA LEU A 101 -2.92 6.10 2.37
C LEU A 101 -2.20 7.46 2.34
N LEU A 102 -2.03 8.04 1.15
CA LEU A 102 -1.42 9.36 1.02
C LEU A 102 -2.21 10.43 1.77
N ASP A 103 -3.54 10.41 1.68
CA ASP A 103 -4.41 11.33 2.40
C ASP A 103 -4.26 11.18 3.93
N LEU A 104 -4.28 9.96 4.44
CA LEU A 104 -4.05 9.68 5.85
C LEU A 104 -2.68 10.16 6.31
N TYR A 105 -1.66 9.95 5.51
CA TYR A 105 -0.30 10.38 5.81
C TYR A 105 -0.16 11.91 5.88
N GLU A 106 -0.72 12.62 4.90
CA GLU A 106 -0.68 14.08 4.85
C GLU A 106 -1.42 14.74 6.01
N ASN A 107 -2.47 14.09 6.51
CA ASN A 107 -3.30 14.60 7.62
C ASN A 107 -2.95 13.98 8.98
N ARG A 108 -1.85 13.23 9.08
CA ARG A 108 -1.45 12.58 10.32
C ARG A 108 -1.05 13.57 11.41
N ALA A 109 -1.14 13.13 12.67
CA ALA A 109 -0.61 13.88 13.80
C ALA A 109 0.92 14.07 13.66
N PRO A 110 1.49 15.20 14.15
CA PRO A 110 2.94 15.40 14.12
C PRO A 110 3.69 14.22 14.77
N GLY A 111 4.69 13.69 14.05
CA GLY A 111 5.49 12.55 14.51
C GLY A 111 4.86 11.17 14.34
N ALA A 112 3.63 11.08 13.84
CA ALA A 112 3.01 9.79 13.56
C ALA A 112 3.75 9.05 12.43
N THR A 113 3.94 7.75 12.63
CA THR A 113 4.58 6.85 11.66
C THR A 113 3.54 6.13 10.81
N VAL A 114 3.99 5.42 9.76
CA VAL A 114 3.09 4.57 8.95
C VAL A 114 2.43 3.49 9.82
N ALA A 115 3.16 2.92 10.78
CA ALA A 115 2.59 1.96 11.73
C ALA A 115 1.41 2.53 12.53
N ASP A 116 1.49 3.81 12.90
CA ASP A 116 0.42 4.50 13.62
C ASP A 116 -0.85 4.69 12.77
N LEU A 117 -0.71 4.65 11.44
CA LEU A 117 -1.83 4.80 10.50
C LEU A 117 -2.58 3.49 10.23
N TYR A 118 -2.05 2.34 10.62
CA TYR A 118 -2.67 1.05 10.31
C TYR A 118 -4.13 0.94 10.76
N PRO A 119 -4.53 1.36 11.96
CA PRO A 119 -5.95 1.33 12.35
C PRO A 119 -6.85 2.08 11.38
N ASP A 120 -6.42 3.24 10.91
CA ASP A 120 -7.18 4.06 9.96
C ASP A 120 -7.19 3.45 8.56
N VAL A 121 -6.07 2.87 8.13
CA VAL A 121 -5.99 2.13 6.87
C VAL A 121 -6.97 0.95 6.87
N LEU A 122 -7.01 0.19 7.96
CA LEU A 122 -7.91 -0.95 8.09
C LEU A 122 -9.38 -0.53 8.19
N ALA A 123 -9.66 0.62 8.80
CA ALA A 123 -11.00 1.20 8.81
C ALA A 123 -11.45 1.59 7.40
N TRP A 124 -10.58 2.23 6.64
CA TRP A 124 -10.83 2.55 5.23
C TRP A 124 -11.08 1.28 4.40
N LEU A 125 -10.21 0.29 4.56
CA LEU A 125 -10.30 -0.99 3.85
C LEU A 125 -11.65 -1.68 4.10
N LYS A 126 -12.11 -1.68 5.34
CA LYS A 126 -13.40 -2.27 5.73
C LYS A 126 -14.59 -1.57 5.07
N ALA A 127 -14.47 -0.29 4.77
CA ALA A 127 -15.54 0.51 4.16
C ALA A 127 -15.67 0.30 2.64
N GLN A 128 -14.72 -0.42 2.01
CA GLN A 128 -14.78 -0.73 0.60
C GLN A 128 -15.64 -1.96 0.36
#